data_180ab1f111649dd5e6435cd536336550
#
_entry.id   180ab1f111649dd5e6435cd536336550
#
_cell.length_a   1.000
_cell.length_b   1.000
_cell.length_c   1.000
_cell.angle_alpha   90.00
_cell.angle_beta   90.00
_cell.angle_gamma   90.00
#
_symmetry.space_group_name_H-M   'P 1'
#
loop_
_entity.id
_entity.type
_entity.pdbx_description
1 polymer ?
#
loop_
_entity_poly.entity_id
_entity_poly.type
_entity_poly.pdbx_seq_one_letter_code
_entity_poly.pdbx_strand_id
1 'polypeptide(L)'
;VEILAEAFAWLNDPLNWTGRNGVLALTWAHVVVSVQAVLLAAVVALPVGLWLGHRGRGATVGVVVANTTRALPTLALLTLLAASGLFGNPATVIACAVFAVPPLLSGAVTGLGEVDLGVRDAARGVGMSGTRRLWAVEL
;
A
#
# COMPACT_ATOMS: atom_id res chain seq x y z
N VAL A 1 -4.46 12.10 35.74
CA VAL A 1 -3.04 12.12 36.18
C VAL A 1 -2.59 10.69 36.52
N GLU A 2 -3.44 9.88 37.13
CA GLU A 2 -3.15 8.49 37.53
C GLU A 2 -2.82 7.59 36.30
N ILE A 3 -3.63 7.65 35.22
CA ILE A 3 -3.43 6.88 33.98
C ILE A 3 -2.08 7.18 33.32
N LEU A 4 -1.65 8.45 33.36
CA LEU A 4 -0.34 8.82 32.77
C LEU A 4 0.81 8.25 33.62
N ALA A 5 0.68 8.28 34.95
CA ALA A 5 1.68 7.71 35.85
C ALA A 5 1.79 6.19 35.68
N GLU A 6 0.66 5.49 35.55
CA GLU A 6 0.63 4.05 35.27
C GLU A 6 1.23 3.72 33.91
N ALA A 7 0.94 4.51 32.89
CA ALA A 7 1.52 4.34 31.55
C ALA A 7 3.04 4.52 31.56
N PHE A 8 3.55 5.53 32.29
CA PHE A 8 4.98 5.74 32.45
C PHE A 8 5.65 4.59 33.22
N ALA A 9 5.02 4.11 34.30
CA ALA A 9 5.52 2.97 35.06
C ALA A 9 5.59 1.71 34.19
N TRP A 10 4.54 1.44 33.39
CA TRP A 10 4.50 0.31 32.47
C TRP A 10 5.57 0.41 31.39
N LEU A 11 5.79 1.58 30.79
CA LEU A 11 6.81 1.81 29.77
C LEU A 11 8.24 1.70 30.31
N ASN A 12 8.46 2.01 31.60
CA ASN A 12 9.77 1.90 32.23
C ASN A 12 10.09 0.49 32.76
N ASP A 13 9.14 -0.44 32.73
CA ASP A 13 9.39 -1.82 33.13
C ASP A 13 10.04 -2.60 31.98
N PRO A 14 11.30 -3.06 32.12
CA PRO A 14 12.00 -3.85 31.08
C PRO A 14 11.28 -5.15 30.69
N LEU A 15 10.46 -5.71 31.59
CA LEU A 15 9.71 -6.92 31.31
C LEU A 15 8.66 -6.74 30.23
N ASN A 16 8.13 -5.53 30.06
CA ASN A 16 7.16 -5.21 29.02
C ASN A 16 7.80 -5.08 27.63
N TRP A 17 9.12 -4.88 27.56
CA TRP A 17 9.84 -4.71 26.28
C TRP A 17 10.37 -6.02 25.72
N THR A 18 10.67 -6.98 26.58
CA THR A 18 11.34 -8.23 26.24
C THR A 18 10.40 -9.43 26.33
N GLY A 19 10.81 -10.54 25.72
CA GLY A 19 10.02 -11.75 25.71
C GLY A 19 9.09 -11.88 24.51
N ARG A 20 8.37 -13.01 24.47
CA ARG A 20 7.55 -13.42 23.32
C ARG A 20 6.36 -12.48 23.03
N ASN A 21 5.83 -11.85 24.07
CA ASN A 21 4.73 -10.90 24.01
C ASN A 21 5.18 -9.47 24.36
N GLY A 22 6.49 -9.21 24.42
CA GLY A 22 7.05 -7.90 24.68
C GLY A 22 6.86 -6.94 23.51
N VAL A 23 6.94 -5.65 23.80
CA VAL A 23 6.76 -4.58 22.81
C VAL A 23 7.64 -4.78 21.58
N LEU A 24 8.90 -5.17 21.76
CA LEU A 24 9.83 -5.38 20.64
C LEU A 24 9.38 -6.52 19.73
N ALA A 25 8.96 -7.66 20.30
CA ALA A 25 8.49 -8.80 19.51
C ALA A 25 7.19 -8.48 18.75
N LEU A 26 6.25 -7.79 19.41
CA LEU A 26 4.99 -7.38 18.77
C LEU A 26 5.20 -6.32 17.70
N THR A 27 6.10 -5.36 17.93
CA THR A 27 6.49 -4.36 16.94
C THR A 27 7.11 -5.02 15.70
N TRP A 28 8.02 -5.97 15.92
CA TRP A 28 8.61 -6.73 14.81
C TRP A 28 7.55 -7.50 14.02
N ALA A 29 6.65 -8.21 14.70
CA ALA A 29 5.55 -8.91 14.06
C ALA A 29 4.66 -7.96 13.23
N HIS A 30 4.36 -6.78 13.79
CA HIS A 30 3.60 -5.74 13.09
C HIS A 30 4.32 -5.24 11.83
N VAL A 31 5.62 -4.95 11.92
CA VAL A 31 6.43 -4.54 10.77
C VAL A 31 6.43 -5.60 9.67
N VAL A 32 6.60 -6.87 10.03
CA VAL A 32 6.59 -7.98 9.07
C VAL A 32 5.25 -8.07 8.35
N VAL A 33 4.12 -8.03 9.08
CA VAL A 33 2.77 -8.06 8.49
C VAL A 33 2.54 -6.85 7.59
N SER A 34 2.97 -5.66 8.01
CA SER A 34 2.82 -4.42 7.22
C SER A 34 3.62 -4.47 5.92
N VAL A 35 4.87 -4.91 5.98
CA VAL A 35 5.72 -5.06 4.78
C VAL A 35 5.13 -6.08 3.81
N GLN A 36 4.66 -7.23 4.31
CA GLN A 36 4.00 -8.23 3.47
C GLN A 36 2.75 -7.68 2.80
N ALA A 37 1.91 -6.93 3.52
CA ALA A 37 0.71 -6.32 2.98
C ALA A 37 1.02 -5.29 1.89
N VAL A 38 2.01 -4.42 2.13
CA VAL A 38 2.44 -3.41 1.14
C VAL A 38 3.05 -4.06 -0.10
N LEU A 39 3.89 -5.09 0.06
CA LEU A 39 4.47 -5.81 -1.07
C LEU A 39 3.38 -6.51 -1.90
N LEU A 40 2.43 -7.17 -1.25
CA LEU A 40 1.31 -7.82 -1.93
C LEU A 40 0.46 -6.80 -2.70
N ALA A 41 0.16 -5.66 -2.09
CA ALA A 41 -0.56 -4.57 -2.75
C ALA A 41 0.23 -3.99 -3.92
N ALA A 42 1.54 -3.80 -3.77
CA ALA A 42 2.42 -3.24 -4.78
C ALA A 42 2.51 -4.12 -6.04
N VAL A 43 2.54 -5.44 -5.87
CA VAL A 43 2.54 -6.41 -6.99
C VAL A 43 1.32 -6.22 -7.91
N VAL A 44 0.18 -5.79 -7.37
CA VAL A 44 -1.04 -5.54 -8.15
C VAL A 44 -1.14 -4.06 -8.55
N ALA A 45 -0.97 -3.16 -7.58
CA ALA A 45 -1.24 -1.73 -7.76
C ALA A 45 -0.23 -1.04 -8.69
N LEU A 46 1.07 -1.38 -8.57
CA LEU A 46 2.08 -0.70 -9.37
C LEU A 46 1.98 -1.03 -10.86
N PRO A 47 1.91 -2.30 -11.32
CA PRO A 47 1.75 -2.58 -12.74
C PRO A 47 0.51 -1.95 -13.34
N VAL A 48 -0.62 -2.00 -12.62
CA VAL A 48 -1.88 -1.42 -13.09
C VAL A 48 -1.79 0.11 -13.11
N GLY A 49 -1.27 0.72 -12.04
CA GLY A 49 -1.13 2.18 -11.92
C GLY A 49 -0.17 2.76 -12.95
N LEU A 50 0.98 2.12 -13.15
CA LEU A 50 1.96 2.53 -14.16
C LEU A 50 1.38 2.40 -15.58
N TRP A 51 0.67 1.32 -15.86
CA TRP A 51 0.03 1.13 -17.16
C TRP A 51 -1.05 2.18 -17.44
N LEU A 52 -1.90 2.48 -16.44
CA LEU A 52 -2.94 3.51 -16.56
C LEU A 52 -2.32 4.91 -16.71
N GLY A 53 -1.34 5.25 -15.89
CA GLY A 53 -0.65 6.54 -15.92
C GLY A 53 0.11 6.75 -17.24
N HIS A 54 0.82 5.73 -17.73
CA HIS A 54 1.53 5.79 -19.01
C HIS A 54 0.60 5.99 -20.21
N ARG A 55 -0.56 5.34 -20.21
CA ARG A 55 -1.57 5.50 -21.28
C ARG A 55 -2.32 6.83 -21.22
N GLY A 56 -2.39 7.46 -20.05
CA GLY A 56 -3.13 8.70 -19.84
C GLY A 56 -4.65 8.57 -19.96
N ARG A 57 -5.16 7.44 -20.44
CA ARG A 57 -6.59 7.16 -20.63
C ARG A 57 -7.08 6.18 -19.56
N GLY A 58 -8.19 6.51 -18.91
CA GLY A 58 -8.76 5.68 -17.86
C GLY A 58 -8.08 5.79 -16.48
N ALA A 59 -7.05 6.61 -16.35
CA ALA A 59 -6.36 6.86 -15.09
C ALA A 59 -7.32 7.31 -13.99
N THR A 60 -8.17 8.30 -14.28
CA THR A 60 -9.20 8.79 -13.33
C THR A 60 -10.17 7.69 -12.94
N VAL A 61 -10.66 6.91 -13.91
CA VAL A 61 -11.58 5.79 -13.63
C VAL A 61 -10.91 4.74 -12.76
N GLY A 62 -9.68 4.36 -13.07
CA GLY A 62 -8.90 3.41 -12.27
C GLY A 62 -8.72 3.85 -10.83
N VAL A 63 -8.40 5.12 -10.61
CA VAL A 63 -8.27 5.73 -9.28
C VAL A 63 -9.61 5.75 -8.54
N VAL A 64 -10.69 6.13 -9.20
CA VAL A 64 -12.04 6.15 -8.60
C VAL A 64 -12.47 4.74 -8.20
N VAL A 65 -12.32 3.75 -9.07
CA VAL A 65 -12.64 2.34 -8.77
C VAL A 65 -11.80 1.83 -7.59
N ALA A 66 -10.48 2.08 -7.61
CA ALA A 66 -9.62 1.70 -6.50
C ALA A 66 -10.04 2.35 -5.18
N ASN A 67 -10.39 3.64 -5.19
CA ASN A 67 -10.82 4.34 -3.98
C ASN A 67 -12.18 3.86 -3.45
N THR A 68 -13.04 3.27 -4.29
CA THR A 68 -14.31 2.67 -3.86
C THR A 68 -14.09 1.51 -2.88
N THR A 69 -12.95 0.80 -2.97
CA THR A 69 -12.62 -0.27 -2.02
C THR A 69 -12.41 0.22 -0.59
N ARG A 70 -12.11 1.52 -0.40
CA ARG A 70 -11.99 2.13 0.94
C ARG A 70 -13.32 2.23 1.68
N ALA A 71 -14.44 2.16 0.97
CA ALA A 71 -15.76 2.16 1.58
C ALA A 71 -16.13 0.80 2.22
N LEU A 72 -15.35 -0.25 1.98
CA LEU A 72 -15.58 -1.56 2.58
C LEU A 72 -15.27 -1.50 4.08
N PRO A 73 -16.20 -1.92 4.95
CA PRO A 73 -15.94 -2.04 6.37
C PRO A 73 -14.85 -3.09 6.61
N THR A 74 -13.77 -2.71 7.29
CA THR A 74 -12.62 -3.60 7.57
C THR A 74 -13.07 -4.90 8.25
N LEU A 75 -14.02 -4.79 9.20
CA LEU A 75 -14.58 -5.95 9.89
C LEU A 75 -15.32 -6.88 8.94
N ALA A 76 -16.07 -6.35 7.98
CA ALA A 76 -16.78 -7.17 7.01
C ALA A 76 -15.80 -7.96 6.13
N LEU A 77 -14.69 -7.32 5.69
CA LEU A 77 -13.66 -8.01 4.91
C LEU A 77 -12.98 -9.11 5.72
N LEU A 78 -12.60 -8.83 6.97
CA LEU A 78 -12.01 -9.83 7.87
C LEU A 78 -12.97 -10.99 8.16
N THR A 79 -14.26 -10.70 8.37
CA THR A 79 -15.29 -11.74 8.57
C THR A 79 -15.45 -12.61 7.33
N LEU A 80 -15.41 -12.02 6.14
CA LEU A 80 -15.49 -12.76 4.88
C LEU A 80 -14.27 -13.69 4.68
N LEU A 81 -13.07 -13.18 5.01
CA LEU A 81 -11.84 -13.97 4.96
C LEU A 81 -11.92 -15.14 5.97
N ALA A 82 -12.38 -14.87 7.19
CA ALA A 82 -12.59 -15.89 8.21
C ALA A 82 -13.60 -16.95 7.76
N ALA A 83 -14.71 -16.54 7.17
CA ALA A 83 -15.71 -17.46 6.63
C ALA A 83 -15.17 -18.33 5.49
N SER A 84 -14.16 -17.86 4.75
CA SER A 84 -13.44 -18.64 3.74
C SER A 84 -12.36 -19.58 4.30
N GLY A 85 -12.18 -19.63 5.62
CA GLY A 85 -11.17 -20.45 6.29
C GLY A 85 -9.81 -19.77 6.48
N LEU A 86 -9.68 -18.49 6.14
CA LEU A 86 -8.45 -17.71 6.33
C LEU A 86 -8.50 -16.97 7.67
N PHE A 87 -7.57 -17.31 8.57
CA PHE A 87 -7.47 -16.73 9.90
C PHE A 87 -6.06 -16.21 10.21
N GLY A 88 -5.95 -15.35 11.23
CA GLY A 88 -4.68 -14.87 11.76
C GLY A 88 -3.92 -13.96 10.80
N ASN A 89 -2.58 -14.06 10.81
CA ASN A 89 -1.72 -13.19 10.02
C ASN A 89 -2.01 -13.19 8.51
N PRO A 90 -2.28 -14.32 7.83
CA PRO A 90 -2.61 -14.31 6.40
C PRO A 90 -3.86 -13.49 6.08
N ALA A 91 -4.92 -13.60 6.87
CA ALA A 91 -6.13 -12.80 6.70
C ALA A 91 -5.84 -11.31 6.89
N THR A 92 -5.05 -10.97 7.91
CA THR A 92 -4.64 -9.58 8.18
C THR A 92 -3.80 -9.01 7.03
N VAL A 93 -2.83 -9.75 6.52
CA VAL A 93 -2.01 -9.34 5.37
C VAL A 93 -2.86 -9.05 4.15
N ILE A 94 -3.79 -9.95 3.81
CA ILE A 94 -4.69 -9.78 2.66
C ILE A 94 -5.60 -8.58 2.85
N ALA A 95 -6.22 -8.44 4.03
CA ALA A 95 -7.10 -7.31 4.32
C ALA A 95 -6.33 -5.97 4.22
N CYS A 96 -5.16 -5.88 4.84
CA CYS A 96 -4.32 -4.68 4.75
C CYS A 96 -3.85 -4.41 3.31
N ALA A 97 -3.53 -5.45 2.54
CA ALA A 97 -3.15 -5.29 1.14
C ALA A 97 -4.29 -4.70 0.30
N VAL A 98 -5.53 -5.15 0.49
CA VAL A 98 -6.71 -4.58 -0.20
C VAL A 98 -6.83 -3.08 0.07
N PHE A 99 -6.60 -2.63 1.31
CA PHE A 99 -6.63 -1.20 1.65
C PHE A 99 -5.40 -0.43 1.17
N ALA A 100 -4.26 -1.09 0.96
CA ALA A 100 -3.05 -0.47 0.44
C ALA A 100 -3.05 -0.29 -1.09
N VAL A 101 -3.86 -1.07 -1.83
CA VAL A 101 -3.95 -0.95 -3.30
C VAL A 101 -4.36 0.46 -3.77
N PRO A 102 -5.42 1.11 -3.25
CA PRO A 102 -5.83 2.43 -3.72
C PRO A 102 -4.75 3.51 -3.62
N PRO A 103 -4.07 3.71 -2.47
CA PRO A 103 -3.04 4.74 -2.38
C PRO A 103 -1.84 4.46 -3.28
N LEU A 104 -1.41 3.20 -3.42
CA LEU A 104 -0.30 2.83 -4.29
C LEU A 104 -0.64 3.05 -5.76
N LEU A 105 -1.84 2.63 -6.18
CA LEU A 105 -2.32 2.84 -7.55
C LEU A 105 -2.45 4.33 -7.87
N SER A 106 -3.08 5.09 -6.97
CA SER A 106 -3.25 6.53 -7.12
C SER A 106 -1.91 7.24 -7.20
N GLY A 107 -0.95 6.90 -6.32
CA GLY A 107 0.40 7.44 -6.33
C GLY A 107 1.14 7.18 -7.64
N ALA A 108 1.06 5.94 -8.15
CA ALA A 108 1.69 5.58 -9.42
C ALA A 108 1.07 6.36 -10.61
N VAL A 109 -0.26 6.49 -10.65
CA VAL A 109 -0.96 7.24 -11.70
C VAL A 109 -0.60 8.73 -11.64
N THR A 110 -0.64 9.32 -10.43
CA THR A 110 -0.36 10.75 -10.23
C THR A 110 1.11 11.05 -10.53
N GLY A 111 2.03 10.27 -10.00
CA GLY A 111 3.47 10.46 -10.24
C GLY A 111 3.82 10.47 -11.74
N LEU A 112 3.27 9.53 -12.52
CA LEU A 112 3.45 9.58 -13.96
C LEU A 112 2.78 10.83 -14.57
N GLY A 113 1.64 11.27 -14.06
CA GLY A 113 0.93 12.45 -14.54
C GLY A 113 1.70 13.76 -14.37
N GLU A 114 2.61 13.84 -13.41
CA GLU A 114 3.45 15.02 -13.10
C GLU A 114 4.62 15.21 -14.07
N VAL A 115 4.94 14.21 -14.87
CA VAL A 115 6.00 14.32 -15.88
C VAL A 115 5.60 15.34 -16.95
N ASP A 116 6.47 16.32 -17.19
CA ASP A 116 6.23 17.41 -18.15
C ASP A 116 5.88 16.88 -19.54
N LEU A 117 4.83 17.44 -20.12
CA LEU A 117 4.33 17.03 -21.44
C LEU A 117 5.36 17.27 -22.54
N GLY A 118 6.14 18.36 -22.46
CA GLY A 118 7.20 18.67 -23.42
C GLY A 118 8.30 17.62 -23.41
N VAL A 119 8.67 17.11 -22.22
CA VAL A 119 9.65 16.03 -22.08
C VAL A 119 9.12 14.73 -22.69
N ARG A 120 7.85 14.41 -22.48
CA ARG A 120 7.20 13.24 -23.09
C ARG A 120 7.13 13.35 -24.62
N ASP A 121 6.82 14.55 -25.14
CA ASP A 121 6.69 14.78 -26.56
C ASP A 121 8.08 14.80 -27.23
N ALA A 122 9.09 15.37 -26.59
CA ALA A 122 10.48 15.27 -27.05
C ALA A 122 10.94 13.80 -27.14
N ALA A 123 10.64 12.99 -26.11
CA ALA A 123 10.96 11.56 -26.14
C ALA A 123 10.25 10.80 -27.29
N ARG A 124 9.02 11.18 -27.60
CA ARG A 124 8.30 10.65 -28.79
C ARG A 124 8.95 11.11 -30.07
N GLY A 125 9.32 12.40 -30.15
CA GLY A 125 9.94 12.99 -31.35
C GLY A 125 11.26 12.33 -31.75
N VAL A 126 12.06 11.88 -30.76
CA VAL A 126 13.29 11.12 -31.02
C VAL A 126 13.05 9.61 -31.22
N GLY A 127 11.80 9.18 -31.36
CA GLY A 127 11.43 7.80 -31.71
C GLY A 127 11.52 6.81 -30.54
N MET A 128 11.45 7.24 -29.28
CA MET A 128 11.46 6.32 -28.14
C MET A 128 10.20 5.44 -28.13
N SER A 129 10.39 4.13 -28.02
CA SER A 129 9.28 3.19 -27.79
C SER A 129 8.56 3.48 -26.46
N GLY A 130 7.28 3.11 -26.35
CA GLY A 130 6.47 3.32 -25.14
C GLY A 130 7.15 2.76 -23.89
N THR A 131 7.64 1.54 -23.94
CA THR A 131 8.34 0.90 -22.82
C THR A 131 9.61 1.66 -22.41
N ARG A 132 10.43 2.07 -23.40
CA ARG A 132 11.64 2.85 -23.12
C ARG A 132 11.32 4.21 -22.51
N ARG A 133 10.27 4.86 -22.99
CA ARG A 133 9.80 6.13 -22.44
C ARG A 133 9.33 5.97 -20.99
N LEU A 134 8.56 4.91 -20.69
CA LEU A 134 8.13 4.63 -19.33
C LEU A 134 9.32 4.52 -18.36
N TRP A 135 10.33 3.73 -18.71
CA TRP A 135 11.46 3.44 -17.82
C TRP A 135 12.56 4.52 -17.77
N ALA A 136 12.72 5.31 -18.82
CA ALA A 136 13.82 6.27 -18.93
C ALA A 136 13.40 7.73 -18.76
N VAL A 137 12.10 8.01 -18.84
CA VAL A 137 11.57 9.39 -18.84
C VAL A 137 10.46 9.58 -17.82
N GLU A 138 9.62 8.57 -17.62
CA GLU A 138 8.41 8.71 -16.80
C GLU A 138 8.61 8.14 -15.37
N LEU A 139 9.60 7.27 -15.12
CA LEU A 139 10.03 6.74 -13.84
C LEU A 139 11.38 7.28 -13.43
#